data_efce80b52c7180749448e2d1080e6633
#
_entry.id   efce80b52c7180749448e2d1080e6633
#
_cell.length_a   1.000
_cell.length_b   1.000
_cell.length_c   1.000
_cell.angle_alpha   90.00
_cell.angle_beta   90.00
_cell.angle_gamma   90.00
#
_symmetry.space_group_name_H-M   'P 1'
#
loop_
_entity.id
_entity.type
_entity.pdbx_description
1 polymer ?
#
loop_
_entity_poly.entity_id
_entity_poly.type
_entity_poly.pdbx_seq_one_letter_code
_entity_poly.pdbx_strand_id
1 'polypeptide(L)'
;SGHAQGSLIFWGYLALAVRRVWFWIAAVVLVLLISFSRLYLGIHFPQDVVGGLLIGLVVLVLFTWLEPRISPIVARWPWLQQIAVGALLPLLIFFAARSDASARALGLLCGAGIALPLEARNVRFAVGGSFVQRLLRFLVGFVVVLIFYLGLSALLPRTDIMRFIRYTIVGIAMLWLAPWLSVSLGLASREKA
;
A
#
# COMPACT_ATOMS: atom_id res chain seq x y z
N SER A 1 13.55 -7.49 -11.83
CA SER A 1 13.81 -6.59 -10.70
C SER A 1 12.52 -6.12 -10.04
N GLY A 2 12.32 -6.45 -8.76
CA GLY A 2 11.14 -6.01 -8.01
C GLY A 2 11.04 -4.49 -7.85
N HIS A 3 12.17 -3.76 -7.85
CA HIS A 3 12.17 -2.30 -7.79
C HIS A 3 11.69 -1.68 -9.11
N ALA A 4 12.11 -2.21 -10.26
CA ALA A 4 11.64 -1.76 -11.55
C ALA A 4 10.14 -2.06 -11.73
N GLN A 5 9.70 -3.27 -11.37
CA GLN A 5 8.30 -3.68 -11.37
C GLN A 5 7.42 -2.78 -10.49
N GLY A 6 7.79 -2.65 -9.21
CA GLY A 6 7.01 -1.86 -8.25
C GLY A 6 6.96 -0.37 -8.59
N SER A 7 8.07 0.21 -9.09
CA SER A 7 8.09 1.61 -9.52
C SER A 7 7.16 1.85 -10.71
N LEU A 8 7.13 0.96 -11.70
CA LEU A 8 6.22 1.09 -12.84
C LEU A 8 4.75 0.99 -12.40
N ILE A 9 4.40 0.02 -11.55
CA ILE A 9 3.03 -0.13 -11.05
C ILE A 9 2.61 1.12 -10.28
N PHE A 10 3.43 1.58 -9.34
CA PHE A 10 3.09 2.70 -8.47
C PHE A 10 2.98 4.02 -9.24
N TRP A 11 4.04 4.42 -9.96
CA TRP A 11 4.05 5.68 -10.68
C TRP A 11 3.12 5.67 -11.89
N GLY A 12 2.99 4.52 -12.56
CA GLY A 12 2.04 4.34 -13.65
C GLY A 12 0.59 4.48 -13.19
N TYR A 13 0.22 3.84 -12.07
CA TYR A 13 -1.13 3.97 -11.51
C TYR A 13 -1.44 5.41 -11.08
N LEU A 14 -0.51 6.08 -10.41
CA LEU A 14 -0.67 7.49 -10.06
C LEU A 14 -0.81 8.39 -11.29
N ALA A 15 -0.05 8.13 -12.36
CA ALA A 15 -0.15 8.90 -13.59
C ALA A 15 -1.51 8.73 -14.27
N LEU A 16 -2.08 7.52 -14.25
CA LEU A 16 -3.45 7.25 -14.70
C LEU A 16 -4.50 7.99 -13.85
N ALA A 17 -4.28 8.12 -12.55
CA ALA A 17 -5.18 8.83 -11.64
C ALA A 17 -5.07 10.37 -11.80
N VAL A 18 -3.85 10.92 -11.88
CA VAL A 18 -3.60 12.37 -11.97
C VAL A 18 -3.96 12.93 -13.36
N ARG A 19 -3.81 12.15 -14.43
CA ARG A 19 -4.17 12.49 -15.83
C ARG A 19 -3.55 13.80 -16.35
N ARG A 20 -2.35 14.17 -15.89
CA ARG A 20 -1.61 15.36 -16.33
C ARG A 20 -0.34 14.97 -17.05
N VAL A 21 -0.06 15.59 -18.18
CA VAL A 21 1.11 15.28 -19.02
C VAL A 21 2.42 15.41 -18.24
N TRP A 22 2.58 16.49 -17.47
CA TRP A 22 3.78 16.70 -16.67
C TRP A 22 4.01 15.56 -15.65
N PHE A 23 2.92 15.00 -15.10
CA PHE A 23 3.03 13.89 -14.15
C PHE A 23 3.42 12.58 -14.84
N TRP A 24 2.95 12.36 -16.08
CA TRP A 24 3.40 11.23 -16.90
C TRP A 24 4.88 11.30 -17.19
N ILE A 25 5.39 12.50 -17.56
CA ILE A 25 6.82 12.72 -17.79
C ILE A 25 7.61 12.42 -16.51
N ALA A 26 7.19 12.98 -15.38
CA ALA A 26 7.82 12.71 -14.08
C ALA A 26 7.81 11.22 -13.71
N ALA A 27 6.67 10.53 -13.90
CA ALA A 27 6.54 9.10 -13.62
C ALA A 27 7.50 8.26 -14.47
N VAL A 28 7.56 8.52 -15.79
CA VAL A 28 8.49 7.81 -16.71
C VAL A 28 9.94 8.07 -16.29
N VAL A 29 10.31 9.31 -16.03
CA VAL A 29 11.68 9.67 -15.59
C VAL A 29 12.04 8.94 -14.30
N LEU A 30 11.15 8.91 -13.31
CA LEU A 30 11.39 8.21 -12.04
C LEU A 30 11.53 6.70 -12.24
N VAL A 31 10.68 6.07 -13.05
CA VAL A 31 10.79 4.63 -13.37
C VAL A 31 12.12 4.32 -14.04
N LEU A 32 12.55 5.17 -15.00
CA LEU A 32 13.84 5.01 -15.69
C LEU A 32 15.02 5.20 -14.73
N LEU A 33 14.99 6.23 -13.87
CA LEU A 33 16.04 6.49 -12.88
C LEU A 33 16.16 5.35 -11.86
N ILE A 34 15.02 4.85 -11.35
CA ILE A 34 14.99 3.71 -10.42
C ILE A 34 15.53 2.47 -11.13
N SER A 35 15.11 2.19 -12.36
CA SER A 35 15.58 1.06 -13.14
C SER A 35 17.09 1.14 -13.43
N PHE A 36 17.56 2.30 -13.86
CA PHE A 36 18.98 2.55 -14.13
C PHE A 36 19.83 2.42 -12.85
N SER A 37 19.34 2.92 -11.72
CA SER A 37 20.06 2.78 -10.45
C SER A 37 20.35 1.33 -10.08
N ARG A 38 19.47 0.38 -10.45
CA ARG A 38 19.68 -1.06 -10.19
C ARG A 38 20.81 -1.65 -11.04
N LEU A 39 20.94 -1.16 -12.27
CA LEU A 39 22.03 -1.54 -13.17
C LEU A 39 23.35 -0.90 -12.71
N TYR A 40 23.32 0.40 -12.42
CA TYR A 40 24.50 1.15 -11.97
C TYR A 40 25.12 0.57 -10.69
N LEU A 41 24.27 0.15 -9.73
CA LEU A 41 24.74 -0.48 -8.49
C LEU A 41 25.19 -1.94 -8.68
N GLY A 42 25.09 -2.51 -9.88
CA GLY A 42 25.51 -3.89 -10.17
C GLY A 42 24.69 -4.98 -9.48
N ILE A 43 23.53 -4.63 -8.93
CA ILE A 43 22.67 -5.57 -8.16
C ILE A 43 21.63 -6.30 -9.02
N HIS A 44 21.47 -5.90 -10.26
CA HIS A 44 20.59 -6.54 -11.25
C HIS A 44 21.20 -6.48 -12.64
N PHE A 45 20.93 -7.51 -13.45
CA PHE A 45 21.24 -7.53 -14.87
C PHE A 45 20.17 -6.82 -15.69
N PRO A 46 20.46 -6.35 -16.93
CA PRO A 46 19.49 -5.71 -17.81
C PRO A 46 18.21 -6.52 -18.01
N GLN A 47 18.33 -7.86 -18.20
CA GLN A 47 17.18 -8.75 -18.34
C GLN A 47 16.26 -8.75 -17.10
N ASP A 48 16.82 -8.60 -15.89
CA ASP A 48 16.04 -8.55 -14.66
C ASP A 48 15.19 -7.28 -14.62
N VAL A 49 15.75 -6.17 -15.10
CA VAL A 49 15.06 -4.88 -15.16
C VAL A 49 13.95 -4.93 -16.22
N VAL A 50 14.28 -5.39 -17.42
CA VAL A 50 13.29 -5.52 -18.52
C VAL A 50 12.17 -6.47 -18.10
N GLY A 51 12.50 -7.65 -17.59
CA GLY A 51 11.50 -8.59 -17.08
C GLY A 51 10.62 -7.99 -15.97
N GLY A 52 11.21 -7.21 -15.04
CA GLY A 52 10.48 -6.49 -14.02
C GLY A 52 9.50 -5.45 -14.60
N LEU A 53 9.94 -4.66 -15.58
CA LEU A 53 9.09 -3.67 -16.26
C LEU A 53 7.95 -4.34 -17.03
N LEU A 54 8.21 -5.43 -17.75
CA LEU A 54 7.17 -6.16 -18.48
C LEU A 54 6.12 -6.74 -17.55
N ILE A 55 6.53 -7.40 -16.47
CA ILE A 55 5.62 -7.92 -15.44
C ILE A 55 4.84 -6.76 -14.78
N GLY A 56 5.52 -5.67 -14.47
CA GLY A 56 4.90 -4.48 -13.90
C GLY A 56 3.82 -3.88 -14.81
N LEU A 57 4.09 -3.83 -16.13
CA LEU A 57 3.11 -3.37 -17.11
C LEU A 57 1.90 -4.28 -17.18
N VAL A 58 2.10 -5.60 -17.24
CA VAL A 58 1.00 -6.57 -17.25
C VAL A 58 0.14 -6.43 -15.98
N VAL A 59 0.77 -6.34 -14.81
CA VAL A 59 0.05 -6.15 -13.53
C VAL A 59 -0.72 -4.83 -13.52
N LEU A 60 -0.11 -3.73 -13.99
CA LEU A 60 -0.77 -2.42 -14.06
C LEU A 60 -2.00 -2.46 -14.98
N VAL A 61 -1.87 -3.04 -16.19
CA VAL A 61 -2.98 -3.18 -17.14
C VAL A 61 -4.08 -4.05 -16.57
N LEU A 62 -3.74 -5.22 -16.01
CA LEU A 62 -4.73 -6.10 -15.39
C LEU A 62 -5.44 -5.44 -14.23
N PHE A 63 -4.70 -4.75 -13.35
CA PHE A 63 -5.27 -4.06 -12.20
C PHE A 63 -6.24 -2.96 -12.65
N THR A 64 -5.83 -2.08 -13.56
CA THR A 64 -6.68 -0.98 -14.05
C THR A 64 -7.89 -1.47 -14.84
N TRP A 65 -7.81 -2.66 -15.43
CA TRP A 65 -8.94 -3.29 -16.11
C TRP A 65 -9.89 -4.00 -15.15
N LEU A 66 -9.38 -4.67 -14.11
CA LEU A 66 -10.16 -5.45 -13.15
C LEU A 66 -10.77 -4.59 -12.04
N GLU A 67 -10.03 -3.59 -11.53
CA GLU A 67 -10.44 -2.77 -10.39
C GLU A 67 -11.84 -2.16 -10.56
N PRO A 68 -12.18 -1.44 -11.67
CA PRO A 68 -13.49 -0.83 -11.81
C PRO A 68 -14.63 -1.86 -11.97
N ARG A 69 -14.32 -3.12 -12.25
CA ARG A 69 -15.28 -4.23 -12.34
C ARG A 69 -15.50 -4.93 -11.01
N ILE A 70 -14.43 -5.13 -10.26
CA ILE A 70 -14.45 -5.90 -9.00
C ILE A 70 -14.83 -5.00 -7.82
N SER A 71 -14.34 -3.77 -7.78
CA SER A 71 -14.55 -2.84 -6.67
C SER A 71 -16.04 -2.62 -6.33
N PRO A 72 -16.97 -2.40 -7.31
CA PRO A 72 -18.38 -2.25 -7.00
C PRO A 72 -19.04 -3.54 -6.46
N ILE A 73 -18.53 -4.70 -6.85
CA ILE A 73 -19.02 -6.00 -6.36
C ILE A 73 -18.62 -6.18 -4.89
N VAL A 74 -17.32 -5.96 -4.59
CA VAL A 74 -16.79 -6.08 -3.23
C VAL A 74 -17.41 -5.03 -2.30
N ALA A 75 -17.65 -3.80 -2.79
CA ALA A 75 -18.28 -2.74 -2.01
C ALA A 75 -19.70 -3.09 -1.52
N ARG A 76 -20.42 -4.01 -2.21
CA ARG A 76 -21.75 -4.49 -1.81
C ARG A 76 -21.70 -5.60 -0.75
N TRP A 77 -20.54 -6.20 -0.51
CA TRP A 77 -20.41 -7.25 0.47
C TRP A 77 -20.56 -6.72 1.90
N PRO A 78 -21.09 -7.51 2.84
CA PRO A 78 -21.00 -7.20 4.25
C PRO A 78 -19.55 -6.95 4.67
N TRP A 79 -19.32 -5.96 5.51
CA TRP A 79 -17.97 -5.55 5.93
C TRP A 79 -17.14 -6.70 6.53
N LEU A 80 -17.79 -7.67 7.21
CA LEU A 80 -17.12 -8.87 7.73
C LEU A 80 -16.58 -9.75 6.60
N GLN A 81 -17.32 -9.88 5.49
CA GLN A 81 -16.85 -10.65 4.33
C GLN A 81 -15.68 -9.94 3.65
N GLN A 82 -15.72 -8.61 3.55
CA GLN A 82 -14.59 -7.83 3.02
C GLN A 82 -13.33 -8.06 3.87
N ILE A 83 -13.44 -7.99 5.21
CA ILE A 83 -12.33 -8.29 6.13
C ILE A 83 -11.87 -9.74 5.97
N ALA A 84 -12.79 -10.70 5.94
CA ALA A 84 -12.44 -12.11 5.84
C ALA A 84 -11.63 -12.39 4.56
N VAL A 85 -12.10 -11.92 3.40
CA VAL A 85 -11.38 -12.10 2.12
C VAL A 85 -10.08 -11.30 2.12
N GLY A 86 -10.10 -10.05 2.58
CA GLY A 86 -8.93 -9.18 2.64
C GLY A 86 -7.83 -9.67 3.59
N ALA A 87 -8.18 -10.45 4.61
CA ALA A 87 -7.23 -11.07 5.53
C ALA A 87 -6.79 -12.47 5.09
N LEU A 88 -7.75 -13.33 4.71
CA LEU A 88 -7.47 -14.74 4.43
C LEU A 88 -6.70 -14.91 3.12
N LEU A 89 -7.02 -14.15 2.08
CA LEU A 89 -6.37 -14.31 0.78
C LEU A 89 -4.85 -14.01 0.84
N PRO A 90 -4.39 -12.85 1.39
CA PRO A 90 -2.95 -12.62 1.57
C PRO A 90 -2.28 -13.63 2.50
N LEU A 91 -2.99 -14.09 3.55
CA LEU A 91 -2.48 -15.09 4.48
C LEU A 91 -2.23 -16.44 3.77
N LEU A 92 -3.19 -16.91 2.98
CA LEU A 92 -3.06 -18.16 2.21
C LEU A 92 -1.92 -18.09 1.19
N ILE A 93 -1.83 -16.97 0.45
CA ILE A 93 -0.74 -16.75 -0.51
C ILE A 93 0.62 -16.71 0.22
N PHE A 94 0.70 -16.09 1.41
CA PHE A 94 1.92 -16.08 2.21
C PHE A 94 2.35 -17.49 2.61
N PHE A 95 1.42 -18.34 3.04
CA PHE A 95 1.77 -19.73 3.39
C PHE A 95 2.18 -20.58 2.18
N ALA A 96 1.66 -20.27 0.99
CA ALA A 96 2.04 -20.95 -0.26
C ALA A 96 3.41 -20.49 -0.80
N ALA A 97 3.80 -19.21 -0.58
CA ALA A 97 5.01 -18.63 -1.14
C ALA A 97 5.80 -17.83 -0.08
N ARG A 98 6.30 -18.53 0.95
CA ARG A 98 7.04 -17.92 2.05
C ARG A 98 8.38 -17.37 1.61
N SER A 99 8.56 -16.06 1.84
CA SER A 99 9.82 -15.36 1.69
C SER A 99 9.78 -14.05 2.49
N ASP A 100 10.95 -13.44 2.70
CA ASP A 100 11.07 -12.14 3.34
C ASP A 100 10.26 -11.05 2.59
N ALA A 101 10.29 -11.07 1.27
CA ALA A 101 9.56 -10.11 0.44
C ALA A 101 8.04 -10.34 0.51
N SER A 102 7.58 -11.60 0.39
CA SER A 102 6.15 -11.93 0.50
C SER A 102 5.60 -11.63 1.89
N ALA A 103 6.35 -11.88 2.96
CA ALA A 103 5.94 -11.54 4.32
C ALA A 103 5.65 -10.04 4.50
N ARG A 104 6.47 -9.17 3.90
CA ARG A 104 6.25 -7.72 3.95
C ARG A 104 5.05 -7.27 3.13
N ALA A 105 5.02 -7.67 1.86
CA ALA A 105 3.98 -7.23 0.93
C ALA A 105 2.60 -7.77 1.32
N LEU A 106 2.51 -9.08 1.59
CA LEU A 106 1.25 -9.73 1.94
C LEU A 106 0.78 -9.37 3.35
N GLY A 107 1.73 -9.11 4.29
CA GLY A 107 1.38 -8.55 5.59
C GLY A 107 0.72 -7.17 5.48
N LEU A 108 1.29 -6.24 4.70
CA LEU A 108 0.66 -4.95 4.44
C LEU A 108 -0.70 -5.07 3.75
N LEU A 109 -0.82 -5.97 2.77
CA LEU A 109 -2.10 -6.25 2.09
C LEU A 109 -3.14 -6.83 3.05
N CYS A 110 -2.77 -7.75 3.92
CA CYS A 110 -3.63 -8.28 4.97
C CYS A 110 -4.11 -7.17 5.91
N GLY A 111 -3.18 -6.31 6.37
CA GLY A 111 -3.49 -5.15 7.18
C GLY A 111 -4.44 -4.17 6.49
N ALA A 112 -4.24 -3.90 5.21
CA ALA A 112 -5.12 -3.07 4.40
C ALA A 112 -6.51 -3.70 4.25
N GLY A 113 -6.59 -5.00 3.97
CA GLY A 113 -7.85 -5.74 3.85
C GLY A 113 -8.70 -5.72 5.12
N ILE A 114 -8.06 -5.63 6.29
CA ILE A 114 -8.75 -5.47 7.58
C ILE A 114 -9.10 -3.99 7.83
N ALA A 115 -8.15 -3.09 7.59
CA ALA A 115 -8.25 -1.69 7.99
C ALA A 115 -9.25 -0.89 7.15
N LEU A 116 -9.27 -1.08 5.82
CA LEU A 116 -10.11 -0.29 4.92
C LEU A 116 -11.61 -0.44 5.20
N PRO A 117 -12.17 -1.67 5.38
CA PRO A 117 -13.58 -1.81 5.76
C PRO A 117 -13.89 -1.23 7.14
N LEU A 118 -12.95 -1.31 8.08
CA LEU A 118 -13.10 -0.72 9.42
C LEU A 118 -13.06 0.81 9.37
N GLU A 119 -12.17 1.38 8.54
CA GLU A 119 -12.06 2.82 8.31
C GLU A 119 -13.35 3.37 7.71
N ALA A 120 -13.82 2.78 6.61
CA ALA A 120 -15.03 3.17 5.91
C ALA A 120 -16.29 3.11 6.81
N ARG A 121 -16.33 2.19 7.79
CA ARG A 121 -17.44 2.05 8.73
C ARG A 121 -17.35 2.99 9.93
N ASN A 122 -16.18 3.08 10.57
CA ASN A 122 -16.04 3.65 11.90
C ASN A 122 -15.42 5.05 11.90
N VAL A 123 -14.58 5.36 10.90
CA VAL A 123 -13.81 6.60 10.86
C VAL A 123 -14.38 7.57 9.83
N ARG A 124 -14.60 7.11 8.59
CA ARG A 124 -15.09 7.91 7.46
C ARG A 124 -14.26 9.18 7.27
N PHE A 125 -12.98 8.98 7.08
CA PHE A 125 -12.01 10.05 7.02
C PHE A 125 -12.19 10.93 5.78
N ALA A 126 -12.47 12.22 5.97
CA ALA A 126 -12.55 13.19 4.88
C ALA A 126 -11.16 13.76 4.52
N VAL A 127 -10.81 13.68 3.23
CA VAL A 127 -9.49 14.11 2.71
C VAL A 127 -9.32 15.63 2.66
N GLY A 128 -10.40 16.42 2.74
CA GLY A 128 -10.40 17.89 2.71
C GLY A 128 -9.55 18.56 3.79
N GLY A 129 -9.46 19.89 3.77
CA GLY A 129 -8.80 20.70 4.79
C GLY A 129 -7.62 21.54 4.29
N SER A 130 -7.12 22.44 5.15
CA SER A 130 -6.00 23.34 4.88
C SER A 130 -4.68 22.58 4.69
N PHE A 131 -3.68 23.24 4.11
CA PHE A 131 -2.33 22.67 3.96
C PHE A 131 -1.74 22.26 5.32
N VAL A 132 -1.91 23.10 6.36
CA VAL A 132 -1.42 22.81 7.71
C VAL A 132 -2.08 21.55 8.28
N GLN A 133 -3.40 21.39 8.13
CA GLN A 133 -4.10 20.19 8.58
C GLN A 133 -3.59 18.94 7.85
N ARG A 134 -3.33 19.03 6.53
CA ARG A 134 -2.78 17.91 5.74
C ARG A 134 -1.37 17.53 6.22
N LEU A 135 -0.52 18.55 6.50
CA LEU A 135 0.82 18.32 7.02
C LEU A 135 0.77 17.66 8.41
N LEU A 136 -0.07 18.17 9.33
CA LEU A 136 -0.21 17.59 10.66
C LEU A 136 -0.72 16.15 10.60
N ARG A 137 -1.69 15.84 9.73
CA ARG A 137 -2.16 14.45 9.49
C ARG A 137 -1.05 13.55 8.99
N PHE A 138 -0.25 14.05 8.04
CA PHE A 138 0.91 13.31 7.55
C PHE A 138 1.89 13.00 8.69
N LEU A 139 2.21 14.00 9.53
CA LEU A 139 3.10 13.81 10.68
C LEU A 139 2.53 12.81 11.70
N VAL A 140 1.23 12.90 12.03
CA VAL A 140 0.55 11.94 12.91
C VAL A 140 0.66 10.53 12.32
N GLY A 141 0.32 10.36 11.04
CA GLY A 141 0.42 9.07 10.35
C GLY A 141 1.84 8.52 10.32
N PHE A 142 2.82 9.38 10.03
CA PHE A 142 4.24 9.01 10.00
C PHE A 142 4.71 8.54 11.40
N VAL A 143 4.39 9.28 12.46
CA VAL A 143 4.75 8.92 13.83
C VAL A 143 4.09 7.61 14.24
N VAL A 144 2.81 7.40 13.96
CA VAL A 144 2.10 6.16 14.22
C VAL A 144 2.80 4.98 13.55
N VAL A 145 3.04 5.08 12.24
CA VAL A 145 3.72 4.02 11.48
C VAL A 145 5.11 3.76 12.04
N LEU A 146 5.87 4.81 12.37
CA LEU A 146 7.23 4.68 12.92
C LEU A 146 7.24 3.96 14.27
N ILE A 147 6.33 4.32 15.19
CA ILE A 147 6.19 3.68 16.50
C ILE A 147 5.89 2.19 16.35
N PHE A 148 4.89 1.84 15.54
CA PHE A 148 4.54 0.43 15.34
C PHE A 148 5.63 -0.34 14.62
N TYR A 149 6.25 0.25 13.59
CA TYR A 149 7.32 -0.40 12.84
C TYR A 149 8.56 -0.65 13.70
N LEU A 150 9.06 0.37 14.41
CA LEU A 150 10.26 0.25 15.26
C LEU A 150 9.96 -0.59 16.51
N GLY A 151 8.85 -0.34 17.20
CA GLY A 151 8.47 -1.06 18.40
C GLY A 151 8.31 -2.54 18.14
N LEU A 152 7.54 -2.92 17.11
CA LEU A 152 7.37 -4.33 16.75
C LEU A 152 8.67 -4.95 16.19
N SER A 153 9.53 -4.14 15.56
CA SER A 153 10.85 -4.62 15.10
C SER A 153 11.79 -4.97 16.25
N ALA A 154 11.67 -4.28 17.38
CA ALA A 154 12.45 -4.53 18.57
C ALA A 154 11.88 -5.72 19.39
N LEU A 155 10.56 -5.88 19.40
CA LEU A 155 9.88 -6.87 20.24
C LEU A 155 9.74 -8.25 19.58
N LEU A 156 9.54 -8.29 18.25
CA LEU A 156 9.23 -9.53 17.54
C LEU A 156 10.48 -10.19 16.94
N PRO A 157 10.59 -11.53 17.01
CA PRO A 157 11.64 -12.29 16.33
C PRO A 157 11.68 -12.02 14.83
N ARG A 158 12.87 -12.21 14.21
CA ARG A 158 13.09 -11.95 12.77
C ARG A 158 12.69 -13.15 11.88
N THR A 159 11.60 -13.84 12.20
CA THR A 159 11.04 -14.91 11.36
C THR A 159 10.06 -14.35 10.33
N ASP A 160 9.82 -15.08 9.24
CA ASP A 160 8.88 -14.63 8.21
C ASP A 160 7.45 -14.47 8.73
N ILE A 161 7.02 -15.35 9.64
CA ILE A 161 5.70 -15.27 10.27
C ILE A 161 5.58 -13.99 11.11
N MET A 162 6.57 -13.70 11.98
CA MET A 162 6.55 -12.50 12.80
C MET A 162 6.69 -11.23 11.97
N ARG A 163 7.40 -11.32 10.84
CA ARG A 163 7.48 -10.24 9.86
C ARG A 163 6.12 -10.01 9.20
N PHE A 164 5.43 -11.07 8.77
CA PHE A 164 4.05 -10.95 8.25
C PHE A 164 3.12 -10.28 9.27
N ILE A 165 3.11 -10.75 10.52
CA ILE A 165 2.30 -10.17 11.61
C ILE A 165 2.63 -8.69 11.83
N ARG A 166 3.93 -8.35 11.90
CA ARG A 166 4.38 -6.97 12.06
C ARG A 166 3.84 -6.06 10.96
N TYR A 167 3.99 -6.46 9.69
CA TYR A 167 3.51 -5.64 8.57
C TYR A 167 1.99 -5.59 8.50
N THR A 168 1.28 -6.62 8.95
CA THR A 168 -0.18 -6.58 9.11
C THR A 168 -0.59 -5.52 10.13
N ILE A 169 0.04 -5.50 11.31
CA ILE A 169 -0.23 -4.50 12.35
C ILE A 169 0.12 -3.09 11.87
N VAL A 170 1.27 -2.91 11.19
CA VAL A 170 1.65 -1.62 10.61
C VAL A 170 0.63 -1.16 9.56
N GLY A 171 0.13 -2.06 8.71
CA GLY A 171 -0.93 -1.75 7.74
C GLY A 171 -2.22 -1.29 8.41
N ILE A 172 -2.64 -1.96 9.48
CA ILE A 172 -3.81 -1.54 10.28
C ILE A 172 -3.56 -0.18 10.95
N ALA A 173 -2.40 0.02 11.54
CA ALA A 173 -2.04 1.28 12.18
C ALA A 173 -2.03 2.45 11.16
N MET A 174 -1.53 2.23 9.96
CA MET A 174 -1.47 3.22 8.90
C MET A 174 -2.86 3.59 8.34
N LEU A 175 -3.71 2.60 8.07
CA LEU A 175 -4.93 2.79 7.29
C LEU A 175 -6.20 2.91 8.16
N TRP A 176 -6.14 2.58 9.43
CA TRP A 176 -7.27 2.72 10.35
C TRP A 176 -6.93 3.59 11.56
N LEU A 177 -5.84 3.29 12.30
CA LEU A 177 -5.51 4.00 13.53
C LEU A 177 -5.06 5.46 13.27
N ALA A 178 -4.23 5.71 12.27
CA ALA A 178 -3.75 7.05 11.94
C ALA A 178 -4.89 7.96 11.43
N PRO A 179 -5.79 7.54 10.53
CA PRO A 179 -7.02 8.28 10.22
C PRO A 179 -7.91 8.51 11.43
N TRP A 180 -8.12 7.49 12.27
CA TRP A 180 -8.93 7.63 13.50
C TRP A 180 -8.35 8.67 14.46
N LEU A 181 -7.04 8.64 14.71
CA LEU A 181 -6.35 9.66 15.52
C LEU A 181 -6.48 11.05 14.90
N SER A 182 -6.34 11.17 13.59
CA SER A 182 -6.47 12.45 12.89
C SER A 182 -7.86 13.06 13.05
N VAL A 183 -8.90 12.24 13.00
CA VAL A 183 -10.28 12.69 13.27
C VAL A 183 -10.47 13.02 14.75
N SER A 184 -9.97 12.20 15.65
CA SER A 184 -10.08 12.41 17.11
C SER A 184 -9.36 13.67 17.59
N LEU A 185 -8.27 14.05 16.93
CA LEU A 185 -7.51 15.27 17.19
C LEU A 185 -8.10 16.53 16.50
N GLY A 186 -9.23 16.40 15.80
CA GLY A 186 -9.86 17.52 15.08
C GLY A 186 -9.08 17.98 13.83
N LEU A 187 -8.10 17.18 13.40
CA LEU A 187 -7.31 17.49 12.19
C LEU A 187 -8.04 17.11 10.89
N ALA A 188 -9.05 16.26 10.97
CA ALA A 188 -9.90 15.86 9.86
C ALA A 188 -11.37 15.81 10.28
N SER A 189 -12.28 16.06 9.34
CA SER A 189 -13.71 15.81 9.51
C SER A 189 -14.05 14.37 9.10
N ARG A 190 -15.25 13.93 9.51
CA ARG A 190 -15.85 12.71 8.97
C ARG A 190 -16.62 13.03 7.71
N GLU A 191 -16.58 12.16 6.72
CA GLU A 191 -17.48 12.25 5.57
C GLU A 191 -18.93 12.07 6.05
N LYS A 192 -19.81 12.94 5.57
CA LYS A 192 -21.25 12.83 5.82
C LYS A 192 -21.76 11.55 5.15
N ALA A 193 -22.63 10.83 5.85
CA ALA A 193 -23.28 9.64 5.32
C ALA A 193 -24.18 9.98 4.15
#